data_ecb797df09f0a5e36a4528c822c26e22
#
_entry.id   ecb797df09f0a5e36a4528c822c26e22
#
_cell.length_a   1.000
_cell.length_b   1.000
_cell.length_c   1.000
_cell.angle_alpha   90.00
_cell.angle_beta   90.00
_cell.angle_gamma   90.00
#
_symmetry.space_group_name_H-M   'P 1'
#
loop_
_entity.id
_entity.type
_entity.pdbx_description
1 polymer ?
#
loop_
_entity_poly.entity_id
_entity_poly.type
_entity_poly.pdbx_seq_one_letter_code
_entity_poly.pdbx_strand_id
1 'polypeptide(L)'
;LKEVVRLLQQQLRSSDFVGRYGGEEFVVLLSGAGEQAAIQIADKLRRSIKAAPFRSRGQRVPVTISCGVGSFTADDTLEQVFERTDAALYEAKLQGRDRCVFAAPQVA
;
A
#
# COMPACT_ATOMS: atom_id res chain seq x y z
N LEU A 1 6.04 -1.19 13.21
CA LEU A 1 7.25 -1.73 12.58
C LEU A 1 7.92 -0.67 11.73
N LYS A 2 8.84 0.06 12.34
CA LYS A 2 9.58 1.13 11.65
C LYS A 2 10.30 0.62 10.41
N GLU A 3 10.80 -0.60 10.47
CA GLU A 3 11.57 -1.18 9.39
C GLU A 3 10.72 -1.45 8.15
N VAL A 4 9.48 -1.88 8.34
CA VAL A 4 8.53 -2.07 7.24
C VAL A 4 8.28 -0.74 6.52
N VAL A 5 7.96 0.31 7.27
CA VAL A 5 7.72 1.64 6.70
C VAL A 5 8.95 2.14 5.94
N ARG A 6 10.14 1.97 6.52
CA ARG A 6 11.38 2.39 5.88
C ARG A 6 11.60 1.68 4.54
N LEU A 7 11.38 0.37 4.51
CA LEU A 7 11.52 -0.41 3.28
C LEU A 7 10.52 0.01 2.21
N LEU A 8 9.28 0.31 2.60
CA LEU A 8 8.28 0.80 1.67
C LEU A 8 8.66 2.17 1.12
N GLN A 9 9.07 3.08 1.98
CA GLN A 9 9.44 4.45 1.56
C GLN A 9 10.63 4.46 0.62
N GLN A 10 11.58 3.54 0.79
CA GLN A 10 12.75 3.45 -0.09
C GLN A 10 12.39 3.11 -1.54
N GLN A 11 11.25 2.49 -1.76
CA GLN A 11 10.82 2.07 -3.08
C GLN A 11 9.85 3.06 -3.74
N LEU A 12 9.47 4.10 -3.02
CA LEU A 12 8.50 5.09 -3.49
C LEU A 12 9.18 6.40 -3.85
N ARG A 13 8.56 7.14 -4.77
CA ARG A 13 9.03 8.49 -5.11
C ARG A 13 8.61 9.47 -4.02
N SER A 14 9.27 10.65 -3.99
CA SER A 14 8.93 11.69 -3.02
C SER A 14 7.49 12.21 -3.18
N SER A 15 6.91 12.06 -4.37
CA SER A 15 5.53 12.47 -4.64
C SER A 15 4.50 11.39 -4.27
N ASP A 16 4.97 10.21 -3.89
CA ASP A 16 4.09 9.13 -3.46
C ASP A 16 3.93 9.15 -1.94
N PHE A 17 2.88 8.53 -1.46
CA PHE A 17 2.58 8.51 -0.04
C PHE A 17 2.33 7.08 0.42
N VAL A 18 2.84 6.75 1.59
CA VAL A 18 2.49 5.52 2.28
C VAL A 18 2.06 5.85 3.71
N GLY A 19 0.89 5.36 4.10
CA GLY A 19 0.37 5.54 5.44
C GLY A 19 0.08 4.20 6.08
N ARG A 20 0.41 4.09 7.36
CA ARG A 20 0.14 2.89 8.14
C ARG A 20 -1.15 3.09 8.93
N TYR A 21 -2.10 2.18 8.75
CA TYR A 21 -3.40 2.25 9.45
C TYR A 21 -3.42 1.43 10.71
N GLY A 22 -2.68 0.35 10.75
CA GLY A 22 -2.60 -0.50 11.92
C GLY A 22 -1.74 -1.70 11.58
N GLY A 23 -1.11 -2.32 12.54
CA GLY A 23 -0.34 -3.52 12.35
C GLY A 23 0.36 -3.64 10.99
N GLU A 24 -0.24 -4.40 10.11
CA GLU A 24 0.29 -4.71 8.79
C GLU A 24 -0.61 -4.15 7.68
N GLU A 25 -1.34 -3.08 7.96
CA GLU A 25 -2.32 -2.47 7.07
C GLU A 25 -1.83 -1.10 6.61
N PHE A 26 -1.74 -0.91 5.28
CA PHE A 26 -1.19 0.30 4.69
C PHE A 26 -2.06 0.84 3.58
N VAL A 27 -2.02 2.15 3.39
CA VAL A 27 -2.51 2.77 2.16
C VAL A 27 -1.32 3.31 1.40
N VAL A 28 -1.36 3.16 0.09
CA VAL A 28 -0.31 3.66 -0.80
C VAL A 28 -0.97 4.55 -1.83
N LEU A 29 -0.53 5.80 -1.90
CA LEU A 29 -1.04 6.77 -2.85
C LEU A 29 0.05 7.10 -3.85
N LEU A 30 -0.21 6.84 -5.12
CA LEU A 30 0.76 7.02 -6.20
C LEU A 30 0.36 8.19 -7.08
N SER A 31 1.30 9.10 -7.30
CA SER A 31 1.06 10.30 -8.08
C SER A 31 1.10 9.99 -9.58
N GLY A 32 -0.04 10.15 -10.24
CA GLY A 32 -0.14 10.05 -11.69
C GLY A 32 0.04 8.66 -12.29
N ALA A 33 0.07 7.62 -11.47
CA ALA A 33 0.24 6.26 -11.97
C ALA A 33 -1.07 5.72 -12.56
N GLY A 34 -1.00 5.06 -13.70
CA GLY A 34 -2.14 4.32 -14.22
C GLY A 34 -2.42 3.08 -13.38
N GLU A 35 -3.59 2.47 -13.58
CA GLU A 35 -4.02 1.33 -12.78
C GLU A 35 -3.02 0.17 -12.80
N GLN A 36 -2.58 -0.23 -13.99
CA GLN A 36 -1.65 -1.36 -14.07
C GLN A 36 -0.31 -1.07 -13.41
N ALA A 37 0.22 0.14 -13.64
CA ALA A 37 1.48 0.54 -13.01
C ALA A 37 1.33 0.59 -11.49
N ALA A 38 0.21 1.12 -11.00
CA ALA A 38 -0.05 1.21 -9.57
C ALA A 38 -0.12 -0.17 -8.91
N ILE A 39 -0.82 -1.10 -9.55
CA ILE A 39 -0.93 -2.47 -9.05
C ILE A 39 0.44 -3.15 -9.03
N GLN A 40 1.23 -2.98 -10.09
CA GLN A 40 2.57 -3.58 -10.17
C GLN A 40 3.49 -3.03 -9.09
N ILE A 41 3.48 -1.72 -8.88
CA ILE A 41 4.30 -1.09 -7.84
C ILE A 41 3.90 -1.62 -6.46
N ALA A 42 2.61 -1.62 -6.18
CA ALA A 42 2.11 -2.07 -4.89
C ALA A 42 2.40 -3.54 -4.63
N ASP A 43 2.24 -4.37 -5.64
CA ASP A 43 2.53 -5.79 -5.48
C ASP A 43 4.01 -6.06 -5.28
N LYS A 44 4.87 -5.27 -5.93
CA LYS A 44 6.31 -5.34 -5.68
C LYS A 44 6.64 -4.98 -4.24
N LEU A 45 6.01 -3.92 -3.71
CA LEU A 45 6.18 -3.54 -2.30
C LEU A 45 5.77 -4.70 -1.38
N ARG A 46 4.62 -5.27 -1.62
CA ARG A 46 4.10 -6.39 -0.83
C ARG A 46 5.06 -7.57 -0.83
N ARG A 47 5.52 -7.96 -2.01
CA ARG A 47 6.45 -9.09 -2.15
C ARG A 47 7.79 -8.83 -1.49
N SER A 48 8.29 -7.60 -1.56
CA SER A 48 9.56 -7.26 -0.92
C SER A 48 9.48 -7.36 0.61
N ILE A 49 8.35 -6.99 1.18
CA ILE A 49 8.15 -7.14 2.63
C ILE A 49 8.06 -8.61 3.01
N LYS A 50 7.31 -9.40 2.24
CA LYS A 50 7.17 -10.82 2.52
C LYS A 50 8.50 -11.57 2.45
N ALA A 51 9.38 -11.14 1.55
CA ALA A 51 10.70 -11.76 1.38
C ALA A 51 11.76 -11.24 2.36
N ALA A 52 11.51 -10.11 3.02
CA ALA A 52 12.51 -9.49 3.89
C ALA A 52 12.74 -10.32 5.15
N PRO A 53 14.00 -10.45 5.59
CA PRO A 53 14.34 -11.28 6.74
C PRO A 53 14.14 -10.54 8.06
N PHE A 54 12.90 -10.19 8.38
CA PHE A 54 12.62 -9.56 9.67
C PHE A 54 12.91 -10.52 10.83
N ARG A 55 13.39 -9.96 11.92
CA ARG A 55 13.72 -10.75 13.10
C ARG A 55 13.13 -10.09 14.34
N SER A 56 12.73 -10.92 15.28
CA SER A 56 12.35 -10.50 16.63
C SER A 56 13.04 -11.44 17.62
N ARG A 57 13.79 -10.86 18.55
CA ARG A 57 14.53 -11.63 19.55
C ARG A 57 15.44 -12.69 18.92
N GLY A 58 16.09 -12.33 17.80
CA GLY A 58 17.00 -13.23 17.09
C GLY A 58 16.34 -14.27 16.20
N GLN A 59 15.01 -14.36 16.21
CA GLN A 59 14.28 -15.33 15.39
C GLN A 59 13.64 -14.64 14.20
N ARG A 60 13.60 -15.33 13.06
CA ARG A 60 12.94 -14.82 11.88
C ARG A 60 11.43 -14.78 12.08
N VAL A 61 10.83 -13.63 11.76
CA VAL A 61 9.40 -13.41 11.86
C VAL A 61 8.84 -13.14 10.46
N PRO A 62 7.93 -13.98 9.97
CA PRO A 62 7.29 -13.69 8.68
C PRO A 62 6.36 -12.49 8.83
N VAL A 63 6.45 -11.56 7.88
CA VAL A 63 5.59 -10.37 7.86
C VAL A 63 4.94 -10.28 6.48
N THR A 64 3.64 -10.06 6.47
CA THR A 64 2.90 -9.73 5.25
C THR A 64 2.19 -8.41 5.47
N ILE A 65 1.85 -7.73 4.36
CA ILE A 65 1.10 -6.48 4.43
C ILE A 65 -0.13 -6.55 3.55
N SER A 66 -1.14 -5.83 3.96
CA SER A 66 -2.35 -5.62 3.16
C SER A 66 -2.41 -4.15 2.80
N CYS A 67 -2.65 -3.84 1.53
CA CYS A 67 -2.61 -2.47 1.05
C CYS A 67 -3.87 -2.10 0.28
N GLY A 68 -4.38 -0.91 0.56
CA GLY A 68 -5.20 -0.19 -0.39
C GLY A 68 -4.30 0.70 -1.21
N VAL A 69 -4.49 0.72 -2.52
CA VAL A 69 -3.65 1.48 -3.44
C VAL A 69 -4.49 2.46 -4.22
N GLY A 70 -4.17 3.73 -4.13
CA GLY A 70 -4.83 4.77 -4.89
C GLY A 70 -3.86 5.48 -5.81
N SER A 71 -4.35 5.94 -6.94
CA SER A 71 -3.62 6.82 -7.84
C SER A 71 -4.34 8.16 -7.86
N PHE A 72 -3.59 9.25 -7.88
CA PHE A 72 -4.19 10.57 -7.85
C PHE A 72 -3.55 11.50 -8.87
N THR A 73 -4.35 12.43 -9.33
CA THR A 73 -3.93 13.49 -10.23
C THR A 73 -4.32 14.84 -9.62
N ALA A 74 -3.98 15.93 -10.31
CA ALA A 74 -4.30 17.28 -9.85
C ALA A 74 -5.81 17.52 -9.73
N ASP A 75 -6.63 16.73 -10.43
CA ASP A 75 -8.09 16.90 -10.40
C ASP A 75 -8.75 16.23 -9.18
N ASP A 76 -8.03 15.38 -8.49
CA ASP A 76 -8.54 14.71 -7.30
C ASP A 76 -8.40 15.59 -6.06
N THR A 77 -9.37 15.53 -5.16
CA THR A 77 -9.16 16.03 -3.81
C THR A 77 -8.51 14.92 -2.99
N LEU A 78 -7.66 15.31 -2.05
CA LEU A 78 -6.99 14.37 -1.19
C LEU A 78 -7.99 13.51 -0.41
N GLU A 79 -9.07 14.13 0.04
CA GLU A 79 -10.14 13.45 0.78
C GLU A 79 -10.78 12.33 -0.06
N GLN A 80 -11.08 12.62 -1.34
CA GLN A 80 -11.65 11.61 -2.24
C GLN A 80 -10.71 10.42 -2.45
N VAL A 81 -9.43 10.71 -2.65
CA VAL A 81 -8.44 9.66 -2.86
C VAL A 81 -8.30 8.78 -1.62
N PHE A 82 -8.20 9.39 -0.45
CA PHE A 82 -8.12 8.63 0.80
C PHE A 82 -9.36 7.77 1.02
N GLU A 83 -10.53 8.32 0.79
CA GLU A 83 -11.79 7.60 1.02
C GLU A 83 -11.89 6.34 0.18
N ARG A 84 -11.60 6.44 -1.12
CA ARG A 84 -11.67 5.26 -1.98
C ARG A 84 -10.52 4.28 -1.72
N THR A 85 -9.35 4.79 -1.33
CA THR A 85 -8.20 3.93 -1.01
C THR A 85 -8.41 3.17 0.29
N ASP A 86 -9.05 3.80 1.25
CA ASP A 86 -9.49 3.18 2.49
C ASP A 86 -10.42 1.99 2.23
N ALA A 87 -11.39 2.19 1.35
CA ALA A 87 -12.31 1.13 0.97
C ALA A 87 -11.57 -0.04 0.33
N ALA A 88 -10.55 0.25 -0.48
CA ALA A 88 -9.72 -0.78 -1.10
C ALA A 88 -8.92 -1.56 -0.06
N LEU A 89 -8.38 -0.89 0.95
CA LEU A 89 -7.70 -1.57 2.05
C LEU A 89 -8.65 -2.52 2.78
N TYR A 90 -9.86 -2.06 3.04
CA TYR A 90 -10.87 -2.90 3.70
C TYR A 90 -11.15 -4.16 2.88
N GLU A 91 -11.26 -4.01 1.56
CA GLU A 91 -11.43 -5.15 0.66
C GLU A 91 -10.25 -6.13 0.73
N ALA A 92 -9.03 -5.62 0.78
CA ALA A 92 -7.84 -6.47 0.90
C ALA A 92 -7.91 -7.32 2.17
N LYS A 93 -8.38 -6.74 3.26
CA LYS A 93 -8.54 -7.46 4.53
C LYS A 93 -9.63 -8.53 4.43
N LEU A 94 -10.75 -8.20 3.83
CA LEU A 94 -11.86 -9.15 3.66
C LEU A 94 -11.50 -10.31 2.76
N GLN A 95 -10.67 -10.07 1.75
CA GLN A 95 -10.26 -11.10 0.78
C GLN A 95 -9.18 -12.03 1.30
N GLY A 96 -8.69 -11.81 2.52
CA GLY A 96 -7.73 -12.72 3.14
C GLY A 96 -6.36 -12.12 3.44
N ARG A 97 -6.21 -10.81 3.36
CA ARG A 97 -4.95 -10.12 3.66
C ARG A 97 -3.83 -10.51 2.70
N ASP A 98 -2.59 -10.09 2.97
CA ASP A 98 -1.42 -10.37 2.13
C ASP A 98 -1.70 -10.09 0.65
N ARG A 99 -2.21 -8.90 0.36
CA ARG A 99 -2.55 -8.47 -0.99
C ARG A 99 -2.76 -6.98 -1.08
N CYS A 100 -2.71 -6.49 -2.31
CA CYS A 100 -3.01 -5.10 -2.61
C CYS A 100 -4.29 -5.04 -3.45
N VAL A 101 -5.17 -4.12 -3.11
CA VAL A 101 -6.38 -3.86 -3.88
C VAL A 101 -6.32 -2.43 -4.39
N PHE A 102 -6.56 -2.24 -5.68
CA PHE A 102 -6.54 -0.92 -6.30
C PHE A 102 -7.91 -0.24 -6.14
N ALA A 103 -7.85 1.02 -5.75
CA ALA A 103 -9.03 1.86 -5.64
C ALA A 103 -9.30 2.53 -6.98
N ALA A 104 -10.27 2.02 -7.74
CA ALA A 104 -10.64 2.60 -9.02
C ALA A 104 -11.19 4.02 -8.82
N PRO A 105 -10.82 4.99 -9.67
CA PRO A 105 -11.42 6.32 -9.62
C PRO A 105 -12.93 6.22 -9.81
N GLN A 106 -13.68 7.05 -9.09
CA GLN A 106 -15.11 7.11 -9.29
C GLN A 106 -15.41 7.76 -10.64
N VAL A 107 -16.27 7.11 -11.40
CA VAL A 107 -16.78 7.68 -12.65
C VAL A 107 -18.06 8.41 -12.31
N ALA A 108 -18.09 9.68 -12.63
CA ALA A 108 -19.26 10.51 -12.37
C ALA A 108 -20.44 10.09 -13.28
#